data_c9aab8f7cf41201ac9073cd72c765887
#
_entry.id   c9aab8f7cf41201ac9073cd72c765887
#
_cell.length_a   1.000
_cell.length_b   1.000
_cell.length_c   1.000
_cell.angle_alpha   90.00
_cell.angle_beta   90.00
_cell.angle_gamma   90.00
#
_symmetry.space_group_name_H-M   'P 1'
#
loop_
_entity.id
_entity.type
_entity.pdbx_description
1 polymer ?
#
loop_
_entity_poly.entity_id
_entity_poly.type
_entity_poly.pdbx_seq_one_letter_code
_entity_poly.pdbx_strand_id
1 'polypeptide(L)'
;LGKYPEQEKIYKELSNFLSLNEKNLLISSGIDGSIKSIMEILTKPGDKLVTLYPTYAMYEVYNNLFRTKLAKVGYDASTFKLNKNKLINEIKKRPKILFIPNPNQPIEDNLSLKELEQICRLCKKFKVLLVIDEAYYMYGSKTAATLIKKYNNIIILRTFSKSFGVPSIRLGYIMSS
;
A
#
# COMPACT_ATOMS: atom_id res chain seq x y z
N LEU A 1 32.51 -11.64 -2.51
CA LEU A 1 31.31 -11.95 -3.30
C LEU A 1 30.78 -13.40 -3.09
N GLY A 2 31.00 -14.06 -1.97
CA GLY A 2 30.54 -15.44 -1.72
C GLY A 2 29.63 -15.61 -0.51
N LYS A 3 29.21 -14.53 0.14
CA LYS A 3 28.29 -14.59 1.28
C LYS A 3 26.97 -13.90 0.94
N TYR A 4 25.88 -14.46 1.41
CA TYR A 4 24.59 -13.74 1.42
C TYR A 4 24.72 -12.46 2.25
N PRO A 5 24.08 -11.36 1.84
CA PRO A 5 24.11 -10.13 2.62
C PRO A 5 23.46 -10.33 4.00
N GLU A 6 24.10 -9.80 5.02
CA GLU A 6 23.57 -9.78 6.37
C GLU A 6 22.40 -8.79 6.43
N GLN A 7 21.19 -9.32 6.61
CA GLN A 7 19.98 -8.50 6.61
C GLN A 7 19.71 -7.83 7.97
N GLU A 8 20.28 -8.32 9.06
CA GLU A 8 20.04 -7.80 10.41
C GLU A 8 20.31 -6.29 10.52
N LYS A 9 21.40 -5.83 9.92
CA LYS A 9 21.77 -4.41 9.97
C LYS A 9 20.71 -3.51 9.35
N ILE A 10 20.14 -3.85 8.18
CA ILE A 10 19.13 -3.04 7.54
C ILE A 10 17.80 -3.05 8.31
N TYR A 11 17.42 -4.19 8.91
CA TYR A 11 16.24 -4.26 9.78
C TYR A 11 16.40 -3.35 10.99
N LYS A 12 17.56 -3.37 11.65
CA LYS A 12 17.86 -2.52 12.80
C LYS A 12 17.83 -1.03 12.44
N GLU A 13 18.49 -0.65 11.34
CA GLU A 13 18.50 0.76 10.89
C GLU A 13 17.09 1.25 10.52
N LEU A 14 16.30 0.43 9.81
CA LEU A 14 14.92 0.77 9.49
C LEU A 14 14.02 0.84 10.73
N SER A 15 14.18 -0.08 11.66
CA SER A 15 13.48 -0.10 12.95
C SER A 15 13.70 1.20 13.72
N ASN A 16 14.96 1.63 13.84
CA ASN A 16 15.33 2.88 14.49
C ASN A 16 14.74 4.10 13.74
N PHE A 17 14.94 4.17 12.43
CA PHE A 17 14.46 5.29 11.60
C PHE A 17 12.94 5.44 11.65
N LEU A 18 12.20 4.33 11.67
CA LEU A 18 10.74 4.30 11.66
C LEU A 18 10.13 4.33 13.06
N SER A 19 10.93 4.16 14.11
CA SER A 19 10.45 3.94 15.49
C SER A 19 9.44 2.79 15.60
N LEU A 20 9.75 1.69 14.88
CA LEU A 20 8.97 0.45 14.84
C LEU A 20 9.82 -0.71 15.33
N ASN A 21 9.18 -1.81 15.73
CA ASN A 21 9.89 -3.05 16.01
C ASN A 21 10.28 -3.75 14.70
N GLU A 22 11.43 -4.42 14.65
CA GLU A 22 11.87 -5.17 13.47
C GLU A 22 10.84 -6.19 12.98
N LYS A 23 10.11 -6.84 13.90
CA LYS A 23 9.01 -7.76 13.57
C LYS A 23 7.86 -7.13 12.77
N ASN A 24 7.77 -5.81 12.76
CA ASN A 24 6.79 -5.07 11.98
C ASN A 24 7.27 -4.74 10.56
N LEU A 25 8.47 -5.20 10.19
CA LEU A 25 9.14 -4.88 8.95
C LEU A 25 9.40 -6.15 8.14
N LEU A 26 9.27 -6.04 6.82
CA LEU A 26 9.68 -7.07 5.87
C LEU A 26 10.33 -6.40 4.66
N ILE A 27 11.58 -6.73 4.38
CA ILE A 27 12.29 -6.28 3.19
C ILE A 27 11.71 -6.95 1.95
N SER A 28 11.59 -6.20 0.87
CA SER A 28 10.97 -6.67 -0.38
C SER A 28 11.71 -6.16 -1.62
N SER A 29 11.43 -6.79 -2.77
CA SER A 29 11.95 -6.38 -4.08
C SER A 29 11.22 -5.14 -4.62
N GLY A 30 11.29 -4.02 -3.90
CA GLY A 30 10.51 -2.82 -4.19
C GLY A 30 9.01 -3.02 -3.93
N ILE A 31 8.21 -2.00 -4.25
CA ILE A 31 6.75 -2.06 -4.08
C ILE A 31 6.12 -3.10 -5.02
N ASP A 32 6.64 -3.27 -6.22
CA ASP A 32 6.16 -4.30 -7.15
C ASP A 32 6.21 -5.69 -6.54
N GLY A 33 7.35 -6.06 -5.96
CA GLY A 33 7.51 -7.32 -5.27
C GLY A 33 6.59 -7.43 -4.06
N SER A 34 6.38 -6.34 -3.33
CA SER A 34 5.43 -6.30 -2.21
C SER A 34 3.99 -6.56 -2.66
N ILE A 35 3.52 -5.88 -3.70
CA ILE A 35 2.15 -6.06 -4.23
C ILE A 35 1.97 -7.50 -4.71
N LYS A 36 2.95 -8.00 -5.50
CA LYS A 36 2.92 -9.39 -5.99
C LYS A 36 2.79 -10.37 -4.84
N SER A 37 3.67 -10.29 -3.83
CA SER A 37 3.67 -11.22 -2.69
C SER A 37 2.38 -11.15 -1.86
N ILE A 38 1.84 -9.95 -1.64
CA ILE A 38 0.55 -9.76 -0.94
C ILE A 38 -0.56 -10.47 -1.72
N MET A 39 -0.62 -10.28 -3.03
CA MET A 39 -1.66 -10.90 -3.84
C MET A 39 -1.49 -12.42 -3.93
N GLU A 40 -0.26 -12.91 -4.11
CA GLU A 40 0.05 -14.33 -4.19
C GLU A 40 -0.34 -15.10 -2.91
N ILE A 41 -0.06 -14.50 -1.75
CA ILE A 41 -0.31 -15.14 -0.45
C ILE A 41 -1.76 -14.98 0.00
N LEU A 42 -2.37 -13.82 -0.24
CA LEU A 42 -3.64 -13.45 0.38
C LEU A 42 -4.85 -13.54 -0.54
N THR A 43 -4.65 -13.76 -1.86
CA THR A 43 -5.77 -13.82 -2.80
C THR A 43 -5.87 -15.15 -3.52
N LYS A 44 -7.06 -15.43 -4.03
CA LYS A 44 -7.37 -16.54 -4.94
C LYS A 44 -8.16 -16.03 -6.14
N PRO A 45 -8.19 -16.77 -7.26
CA PRO A 45 -9.00 -16.41 -8.42
C PRO A 45 -10.44 -16.08 -8.04
N GLY A 46 -10.94 -14.96 -8.55
CA GLY A 46 -12.29 -14.46 -8.28
C GLY A 46 -12.45 -13.56 -7.06
N ASP A 47 -11.44 -13.44 -6.17
CA ASP A 47 -11.47 -12.51 -5.06
C ASP A 47 -11.64 -11.07 -5.55
N LYS A 48 -12.44 -10.27 -4.81
CA LYS A 48 -12.69 -8.87 -5.15
C LYS A 48 -11.63 -7.98 -4.54
N LEU A 49 -11.04 -7.13 -5.34
CA LEU A 49 -10.09 -6.09 -4.96
C LEU A 49 -10.65 -4.72 -5.33
N VAL A 50 -10.16 -3.69 -4.68
CA VAL A 50 -10.50 -2.30 -4.99
C VAL A 50 -9.21 -1.49 -5.09
N THR A 51 -9.15 -0.55 -6.04
CA THR A 51 -8.10 0.46 -6.12
C THR A 51 -8.66 1.78 -6.61
N LEU A 52 -7.87 2.84 -6.54
CA LEU A 52 -8.17 4.14 -7.13
C LEU A 52 -7.94 4.09 -8.66
N TYR A 53 -8.48 5.07 -9.41
CA TYR A 53 -8.27 5.15 -10.86
C TYR A 53 -8.45 6.59 -11.36
N PRO A 54 -7.50 7.12 -12.17
CA PRO A 54 -6.26 6.47 -12.59
C PRO A 54 -5.26 6.32 -11.44
N THR A 55 -4.40 5.32 -11.55
CA THR A 55 -3.37 4.98 -10.58
C THR A 55 -2.27 4.13 -11.19
N TYR A 56 -1.34 3.63 -10.38
CA TYR A 56 -0.24 2.76 -10.81
C TYR A 56 -0.73 1.50 -11.54
N ALA A 57 -0.27 1.30 -12.77
CA ALA A 57 -0.78 0.27 -13.67
C ALA A 57 -0.58 -1.17 -13.16
N MET A 58 0.42 -1.40 -12.29
CA MET A 58 0.74 -2.75 -11.82
C MET A 58 -0.37 -3.38 -10.98
N TYR A 59 -1.27 -2.59 -10.37
CA TYR A 59 -2.46 -3.18 -9.72
C TYR A 59 -3.32 -3.96 -10.72
N GLU A 60 -3.48 -3.44 -11.92
CA GLU A 60 -4.26 -4.10 -12.99
C GLU A 60 -3.51 -5.30 -13.58
N VAL A 61 -2.19 -5.16 -13.77
CA VAL A 61 -1.33 -6.26 -14.24
C VAL A 61 -1.41 -7.45 -13.28
N TYR A 62 -1.24 -7.21 -11.99
CA TYR A 62 -1.34 -8.28 -10.99
C TYR A 62 -2.76 -8.81 -10.81
N ASN A 63 -3.79 -7.95 -10.94
CA ASN A 63 -5.17 -8.40 -10.97
C ASN A 63 -5.41 -9.46 -12.06
N ASN A 64 -4.89 -9.20 -13.26
CA ASN A 64 -5.00 -10.13 -14.38
C ASN A 64 -4.19 -11.41 -14.15
N LEU A 65 -2.94 -11.27 -13.63
CA LEU A 65 -2.06 -12.39 -13.32
C LEU A 65 -2.70 -13.36 -12.31
N PHE A 66 -3.27 -12.83 -11.23
CA PHE A 66 -3.88 -13.63 -10.16
C PHE A 66 -5.37 -13.92 -10.39
N ARG A 67 -5.92 -13.50 -11.54
CA ARG A 67 -7.32 -13.71 -11.94
C ARG A 67 -8.32 -13.22 -10.89
N THR A 68 -8.03 -12.09 -10.24
CA THR A 68 -8.91 -11.43 -9.29
C THR A 68 -9.88 -10.47 -10.00
N LYS A 69 -10.80 -9.85 -9.27
CA LYS A 69 -11.79 -8.89 -9.81
C LYS A 69 -11.51 -7.51 -9.24
N LEU A 70 -10.95 -6.60 -10.05
CA LEU A 70 -10.55 -5.27 -9.62
C LEU A 70 -11.67 -4.24 -9.87
N ALA A 71 -12.25 -3.69 -8.80
CA ALA A 71 -13.11 -2.53 -8.89
C ALA A 71 -12.26 -1.25 -8.79
N LYS A 72 -12.57 -0.28 -9.64
CA LYS A 72 -11.86 0.99 -9.76
C LYS A 72 -12.71 2.14 -9.22
N VAL A 73 -12.17 2.90 -8.28
CA VAL A 73 -12.81 4.10 -7.72
C VAL A 73 -12.17 5.32 -8.35
N GLY A 74 -12.95 6.03 -9.17
CA GLY A 74 -12.47 7.21 -9.91
C GLY A 74 -12.44 8.48 -9.08
N TYR A 75 -11.82 9.48 -9.69
CA TYR A 75 -11.81 10.87 -9.25
C TYR A 75 -12.88 11.68 -10.01
N ASP A 76 -13.32 12.75 -9.42
CA ASP A 76 -14.15 13.72 -10.10
C ASP A 76 -13.33 14.43 -11.19
N ALA A 77 -13.84 14.48 -12.41
CA ALA A 77 -13.10 14.99 -13.58
C ALA A 77 -12.83 16.50 -13.53
N SER A 78 -13.63 17.26 -12.80
CA SER A 78 -13.50 18.72 -12.69
C SER A 78 -12.62 19.16 -11.52
N THR A 79 -12.70 18.44 -10.41
CA THR A 79 -12.00 18.81 -9.16
C THR A 79 -10.77 17.94 -8.86
N PHE A 80 -10.61 16.85 -9.59
CA PHE A 80 -9.59 15.82 -9.33
C PHE A 80 -9.61 15.28 -7.90
N LYS A 81 -10.78 15.35 -7.23
CA LYS A 81 -10.96 14.80 -5.88
C LYS A 81 -11.50 13.38 -5.93
N LEU A 82 -11.01 12.56 -5.02
CA LEU A 82 -11.45 11.18 -4.88
C LEU A 82 -12.95 11.10 -4.56
N ASN A 83 -13.67 10.25 -5.28
CA ASN A 83 -15.08 9.98 -4.99
C ASN A 83 -15.20 9.10 -3.73
N LYS A 84 -15.19 9.77 -2.57
CA LYS A 84 -15.23 9.09 -1.25
C LYS A 84 -16.51 8.27 -1.04
N ASN A 85 -17.65 8.74 -1.57
CA ASN A 85 -18.90 7.99 -1.45
C ASN A 85 -18.82 6.65 -2.21
N LYS A 86 -18.25 6.67 -3.42
CA LYS A 86 -18.01 5.45 -4.19
C LYS A 86 -17.03 4.53 -3.47
N LEU A 87 -15.94 5.07 -2.90
CA LEU A 87 -14.98 4.30 -2.12
C LEU A 87 -15.64 3.59 -0.93
N ILE A 88 -16.44 4.33 -0.15
CA ILE A 88 -17.19 3.78 1.00
C ILE A 88 -18.11 2.66 0.55
N ASN A 89 -18.82 2.84 -0.57
CA ASN A 89 -19.72 1.83 -1.11
C ASN A 89 -18.97 0.57 -1.57
N GLU A 90 -17.78 0.72 -2.18
CA GLU A 90 -16.95 -0.44 -2.54
C GLU A 90 -16.43 -1.18 -1.30
N ILE A 91 -16.01 -0.48 -0.24
CA ILE A 91 -15.58 -1.11 1.02
C ILE A 91 -16.73 -1.93 1.66
N LYS A 92 -17.96 -1.40 1.63
CA LYS A 92 -19.15 -2.10 2.16
C LYS A 92 -19.45 -3.42 1.45
N LYS A 93 -19.00 -3.58 0.20
CA LYS A 93 -19.11 -4.85 -0.55
C LYS A 93 -18.10 -5.91 -0.10
N ARG A 94 -17.29 -5.62 0.92
CA ARG A 94 -16.31 -6.50 1.53
C ARG A 94 -15.29 -7.08 0.53
N PRO A 95 -14.57 -6.22 -0.23
CA PRO A 95 -13.46 -6.70 -1.03
C PRO A 95 -12.40 -7.33 -0.13
N LYS A 96 -11.59 -8.22 -0.67
CA LYS A 96 -10.49 -8.86 0.06
C LYS A 96 -9.42 -7.84 0.45
N ILE A 97 -9.03 -6.99 -0.52
CA ILE A 97 -8.00 -5.97 -0.36
C ILE A 97 -8.48 -4.66 -0.99
N LEU A 98 -8.15 -3.55 -0.33
CA LEU A 98 -8.22 -2.20 -0.87
C LEU A 98 -6.81 -1.64 -0.97
N PHE A 99 -6.35 -1.33 -2.18
CA PHE A 99 -5.09 -0.62 -2.44
C PHE A 99 -5.33 0.89 -2.55
N ILE A 100 -4.61 1.66 -1.74
CA ILE A 100 -4.63 3.13 -1.77
C ILE A 100 -3.19 3.64 -1.90
N PRO A 101 -2.75 4.07 -3.09
CA PRO A 101 -1.53 4.88 -3.19
C PRO A 101 -1.76 6.24 -2.54
N ASN A 102 -0.83 6.67 -1.70
CA ASN A 102 -0.91 7.96 -1.02
C ASN A 102 0.48 8.59 -0.78
N PRO A 103 0.87 9.61 -1.56
CA PRO A 103 0.09 10.25 -2.66
C PRO A 103 -0.21 9.31 -3.82
N ASN A 104 -1.35 9.51 -4.50
CA ASN A 104 -1.65 8.79 -5.73
C ASN A 104 -0.97 9.46 -6.93
N GLN A 105 -0.57 8.68 -7.92
CA GLN A 105 -0.07 9.14 -9.21
C GLN A 105 -0.90 8.48 -10.33
N PRO A 106 -1.31 9.22 -11.36
CA PRO A 106 -0.86 10.56 -11.78
C PRO A 106 -1.67 11.74 -11.21
N ILE A 107 -2.67 11.52 -10.39
CA ILE A 107 -3.59 12.59 -9.94
C ILE A 107 -2.99 13.46 -8.82
N GLU A 108 -1.98 12.99 -8.11
CA GLU A 108 -1.36 13.70 -6.97
C GLU A 108 -2.32 14.02 -5.81
N ASP A 109 -3.49 13.36 -5.76
CA ASP A 109 -4.41 13.49 -4.62
C ASP A 109 -3.78 12.84 -3.39
N ASN A 110 -3.86 13.55 -2.28
CA ASN A 110 -3.20 13.17 -1.04
C ASN A 110 -4.22 13.17 0.10
N LEU A 111 -4.54 11.97 0.57
CA LEU A 111 -5.42 11.80 1.72
C LEU A 111 -4.66 12.13 3.00
N SER A 112 -5.28 12.92 3.86
CA SER A 112 -4.77 13.24 5.18
C SER A 112 -4.74 11.99 6.08
N LEU A 113 -3.89 12.00 7.11
CA LEU A 113 -3.83 10.91 8.09
C LEU A 113 -5.19 10.62 8.74
N LYS A 114 -6.00 11.67 8.98
CA LYS A 114 -7.36 11.53 9.52
C LYS A 114 -8.27 10.77 8.57
N GLU A 115 -8.20 11.06 7.28
CA GLU A 115 -8.98 10.36 6.25
C GLU A 115 -8.54 8.91 6.09
N LEU A 116 -7.22 8.67 6.06
CA LEU A 116 -6.67 7.31 6.04
C LEU A 116 -7.08 6.50 7.26
N GLU A 117 -7.09 7.10 8.45
CA GLU A 117 -7.58 6.44 9.67
C GLU A 117 -9.07 6.12 9.61
N GLN A 118 -9.91 7.02 9.06
CA GLN A 118 -11.33 6.77 8.85
C GLN A 118 -11.56 5.59 7.90
N ILE A 119 -10.81 5.55 6.78
CA ILE A 119 -10.85 4.44 5.83
C ILE A 119 -10.39 3.14 6.50
N CYS A 120 -9.30 3.17 7.26
CA CYS A 120 -8.79 2.01 7.98
C CYS A 120 -9.82 1.42 8.96
N ARG A 121 -10.48 2.28 9.73
CA ARG A 121 -11.59 1.88 10.63
C ARG A 121 -12.74 1.23 9.86
N LEU A 122 -13.13 1.82 8.73
CA LEU A 122 -14.18 1.27 7.89
C LEU A 122 -13.78 -0.09 7.32
N CYS A 123 -12.56 -0.21 6.81
CA CYS A 123 -11.99 -1.47 6.34
C CYS A 123 -11.99 -2.54 7.45
N LYS A 124 -11.60 -2.18 8.68
CA LYS A 124 -11.66 -3.10 9.83
C LYS A 124 -13.08 -3.59 10.10
N LYS A 125 -14.07 -2.68 10.10
CA LYS A 125 -15.49 -3.02 10.30
C LYS A 125 -15.99 -4.04 9.26
N PHE A 126 -15.55 -3.92 8.01
CA PHE A 126 -15.98 -4.78 6.90
C PHE A 126 -15.02 -5.95 6.62
N LYS A 127 -13.98 -6.15 7.45
CA LYS A 127 -12.95 -7.21 7.30
C LYS A 127 -12.19 -7.11 5.98
N VAL A 128 -11.88 -5.90 5.56
CA VAL A 128 -11.08 -5.58 4.37
C VAL A 128 -9.63 -5.31 4.80
N LEU A 129 -8.66 -5.89 4.11
CA LEU A 129 -7.25 -5.53 4.26
C LEU A 129 -7.01 -4.22 3.53
N LEU A 130 -6.49 -3.21 4.24
CA LEU A 130 -6.07 -1.95 3.65
C LEU A 130 -4.58 -2.00 3.35
N VAL A 131 -4.20 -1.78 2.10
CA VAL A 131 -2.80 -1.65 1.67
C VAL A 131 -2.58 -0.21 1.21
N ILE A 132 -1.74 0.53 1.94
CA ILE A 132 -1.36 1.91 1.58
C ILE A 132 0.00 1.87 0.91
N ASP A 133 0.04 2.34 -0.33
CA ASP A 133 1.27 2.46 -1.09
C ASP A 133 1.86 3.87 -0.91
N GLU A 134 2.93 3.96 -0.15
CA GLU A 134 3.64 5.19 0.16
C GLU A 134 4.90 5.38 -0.70
N ALA A 135 4.86 4.99 -2.00
CA ALA A 135 5.99 5.17 -2.91
C ALA A 135 6.48 6.63 -2.96
N TYR A 136 5.56 7.55 -2.84
CA TYR A 136 5.80 9.00 -2.96
C TYR A 136 5.61 9.79 -1.66
N TYR A 137 5.52 9.13 -0.50
CA TYR A 137 5.20 9.82 0.76
C TYR A 137 6.19 10.94 1.13
N MET A 138 7.45 10.82 0.74
CA MET A 138 8.48 11.84 1.02
C MET A 138 8.32 13.13 0.21
N TYR A 139 7.42 13.15 -0.77
CA TYR A 139 7.14 14.34 -1.59
C TYR A 139 6.01 15.19 -1.02
N GLY A 140 5.83 15.21 0.30
CA GLY A 140 4.92 16.13 0.99
C GLY A 140 3.70 15.49 1.65
N SER A 141 3.57 14.17 1.66
CA SER A 141 2.49 13.51 2.40
C SER A 141 2.90 13.12 3.83
N LYS A 142 1.90 13.00 4.70
CA LYS A 142 2.10 12.42 6.03
C LYS A 142 1.96 10.90 5.94
N THR A 143 2.91 10.19 6.58
CA THR A 143 2.87 8.74 6.62
C THR A 143 1.72 8.20 7.45
N ALA A 144 1.15 7.08 6.99
CA ALA A 144 0.20 6.26 7.74
C ALA A 144 0.88 5.22 8.67
N ALA A 145 2.21 5.17 8.73
CA ALA A 145 2.95 4.17 9.50
C ALA A 145 2.54 4.10 10.99
N THR A 146 2.12 5.24 11.56
CA THR A 146 1.64 5.29 12.94
C THR A 146 0.36 4.47 13.17
N LEU A 147 -0.42 4.22 12.12
CA LEU A 147 -1.67 3.47 12.20
C LEU A 147 -1.45 1.97 12.45
N ILE A 148 -0.29 1.40 12.07
CA ILE A 148 -0.02 -0.02 12.31
C ILE A 148 0.01 -0.37 13.80
N LYS A 149 0.30 0.59 14.68
CA LYS A 149 0.25 0.40 16.13
C LYS A 149 -1.17 0.27 16.68
N LYS A 150 -2.18 0.72 15.91
CA LYS A 150 -3.60 0.76 16.32
C LYS A 150 -4.47 -0.26 15.57
N TYR A 151 -4.06 -0.65 14.38
CA TYR A 151 -4.87 -1.44 13.45
C TYR A 151 -4.08 -2.61 12.89
N ASN A 152 -4.67 -3.80 12.95
CA ASN A 152 -4.08 -5.05 12.44
C ASN A 152 -4.58 -5.43 11.03
N ASN A 153 -5.33 -4.54 10.38
CA ASN A 153 -5.85 -4.73 9.03
C ASN A 153 -5.23 -3.75 8.02
N ILE A 154 -4.02 -3.28 8.31
CA ILE A 154 -3.29 -2.33 7.47
C ILE A 154 -1.89 -2.85 7.15
N ILE A 155 -1.51 -2.69 5.89
CA ILE A 155 -0.14 -2.88 5.39
C ILE A 155 0.29 -1.59 4.71
N ILE A 156 1.54 -1.18 4.92
CA ILE A 156 2.11 0.01 4.28
C ILE A 156 3.33 -0.42 3.48
N LEU A 157 3.41 0.06 2.25
CA LEU A 157 4.48 -0.26 1.31
C LEU A 157 5.36 0.96 1.07
N ARG A 158 6.67 0.77 1.03
CA ARG A 158 7.65 1.80 0.68
C ARG A 158 8.75 1.27 -0.23
N THR A 159 9.39 2.18 -0.94
CA THR A 159 10.48 1.88 -1.86
C THR A 159 11.64 2.85 -1.73
N PHE A 160 12.84 2.38 -2.01
CA PHE A 160 14.03 3.23 -2.17
C PHE A 160 14.19 3.74 -3.61
N SER A 161 13.34 3.31 -4.53
CA SER A 161 13.45 3.65 -5.96
C SER A 161 13.13 5.11 -6.30
N LYS A 162 12.36 5.82 -5.45
CA LYS A 162 11.85 7.16 -5.72
C LYS A 162 12.70 8.22 -5.03
N SER A 163 12.34 8.65 -3.85
CA SER A 163 13.03 9.72 -3.12
C SER A 163 14.48 9.44 -2.78
N PHE A 164 14.87 8.18 -2.65
CA PHE A 164 16.26 7.80 -2.41
C PHE A 164 17.10 7.65 -3.69
N GLY A 165 16.49 7.67 -4.88
CA GLY A 165 17.18 7.67 -6.15
C GLY A 165 17.94 6.38 -6.51
N VAL A 166 17.62 5.24 -5.90
CA VAL A 166 18.31 3.96 -6.12
C VAL A 166 17.40 2.88 -6.72
N PRO A 167 16.79 3.11 -7.90
CA PRO A 167 15.81 2.19 -8.48
C PRO A 167 16.42 0.86 -8.92
N SER A 168 17.71 0.83 -9.25
CA SER A 168 18.40 -0.37 -9.77
C SER A 168 18.56 -1.48 -8.74
N ILE A 169 18.65 -1.16 -7.46
CA ILE A 169 18.82 -2.18 -6.40
C ILE A 169 17.53 -2.93 -6.06
N ARG A 170 16.40 -2.52 -6.60
CA ARG A 170 15.08 -3.15 -6.40
C ARG A 170 14.75 -3.39 -4.93
N LEU A 171 14.97 -2.39 -4.08
CA LEU A 171 14.75 -2.46 -2.64
C LEU A 171 13.50 -1.70 -2.21
N GLY A 172 12.71 -2.32 -1.38
CA GLY A 172 11.55 -1.75 -0.69
C GLY A 172 11.30 -2.46 0.62
N TYR A 173 10.26 -2.07 1.31
CA TYR A 173 9.86 -2.71 2.56
C TYR A 173 8.37 -2.57 2.82
N ILE A 174 7.87 -3.52 3.57
CA ILE A 174 6.50 -3.64 4.05
C ILE A 174 6.50 -3.31 5.54
N MET A 175 5.52 -2.57 6.01
CA MET A 175 5.25 -2.33 7.42
C MET A 175 3.85 -2.87 7.77
N SER A 176 3.77 -3.63 8.86
CA SER A 176 2.50 -4.20 9.37
C SER A 176 2.58 -4.43 10.88
N SER A 177 1.45 -4.69 11.52
CA SER A 177 1.36 -5.09 12.94
C SER A 177 1.70 -6.56 13.15
#